data_97e3b1ca4d04f947fe738f76c2e1d16b
#
_entry.id   97e3b1ca4d04f947fe738f76c2e1d16b
#
_cell.length_a   1.000
_cell.length_b   1.000
_cell.length_c   1.000
_cell.angle_alpha   90.00
_cell.angle_beta   90.00
_cell.angle_gamma   90.00
#
_symmetry.space_group_name_H-M   'P 1'
#
loop_
_entity.id
_entity.type
_entity.pdbx_description
1 polymer ?
#
loop_
_entity_poly.entity_id
_entity_poly.type
_entity_poly.pdbx_seq_one_letter_code
_entity_poly.pdbx_strand_id
1 'polypeptide(L)'
;FGVTLAGFALSNGSLTLFYVNWMLMSALGAGTLPITWTRAVSNWFNTHRGLALGLSMLGTGLFGAGAKLYANYLIGEFGWRTAYVGLALLPLLIALPAAYFLFRDTTDAKAKGAPVRQAHRGLSLRQAMKGYRFWLLAIAFIPISFAVGGPIPNLERIFSSKGLDVQQAVQIASLIGPSVIAGRLIGGWLIDRIWAPGVAFVLLSLPAIA
;
A
#
# COMPACT_ATOMS: atom_id res chain seq x y z
N PHE A 1 4.41 13.35 4.63
CA PHE A 1 4.81 12.55 3.47
C PHE A 1 5.08 13.42 2.23
N GLY A 2 4.11 14.22 1.74
CA GLY A 2 4.31 15.05 0.54
C GLY A 2 5.48 16.04 0.66
N VAL A 3 5.60 16.73 1.78
CA VAL A 3 6.72 17.67 2.02
C VAL A 3 8.09 16.96 2.01
N THR A 4 8.18 15.78 2.63
CA THR A 4 9.42 15.00 2.65
C THR A 4 9.74 14.40 1.28
N LEU A 5 8.73 14.05 0.49
CA LEU A 5 8.91 13.63 -0.89
C LEU A 5 9.49 14.78 -1.75
N ALA A 6 8.97 16.02 -1.59
CA ALA A 6 9.54 17.19 -2.25
C ALA A 6 11.00 17.45 -1.83
N GLY A 7 11.37 17.11 -0.59
CA GLY A 7 12.74 17.23 -0.08
C GLY A 7 13.79 16.47 -0.90
N PHE A 8 13.40 15.40 -1.60
CA PHE A 8 14.34 14.70 -2.51
C PHE A 8 14.79 15.55 -3.69
N ALA A 9 14.01 16.57 -4.10
CA ALA A 9 14.42 17.51 -5.14
C ALA A 9 15.67 18.31 -4.75
N LEU A 10 15.95 18.46 -3.43
CA LEU A 10 17.11 19.16 -2.90
C LEU A 10 18.37 18.28 -2.85
N SER A 11 18.28 17.01 -3.27
CA SER A 11 19.42 16.10 -3.27
C SER A 11 20.55 16.64 -4.18
N ASN A 12 21.75 16.78 -3.60
CA ASN A 12 22.92 17.33 -4.24
C ASN A 12 24.09 16.31 -4.38
N GLY A 13 23.77 15.01 -4.31
CA GLY A 13 24.76 13.94 -4.32
C GLY A 13 25.29 13.55 -2.93
N SER A 14 24.92 14.26 -1.87
CA SER A 14 25.28 13.89 -0.50
C SER A 14 24.47 12.66 -0.05
N LEU A 15 25.18 11.57 0.27
CA LEU A 15 24.56 10.35 0.82
C LEU A 15 23.89 10.62 2.18
N THR A 16 24.48 11.47 3.00
CA THR A 16 23.90 11.83 4.30
C THR A 16 22.55 12.50 4.13
N LEU A 17 22.44 13.49 3.24
CA LEU A 17 21.18 14.17 2.95
C LEU A 17 20.12 13.18 2.40
N PHE A 18 20.56 12.27 1.54
CA PHE A 18 19.69 11.24 0.98
C PHE A 18 19.13 10.31 2.07
N TYR A 19 19.98 9.80 2.98
CA TYR A 19 19.52 8.95 4.09
C TYR A 19 18.63 9.70 5.08
N VAL A 20 18.95 10.94 5.39
CA VAL A 20 18.11 11.79 6.26
C VAL A 20 16.72 11.99 5.64
N ASN A 21 16.64 12.29 4.35
CA ASN A 21 15.36 12.41 3.65
C ASN A 21 14.54 11.10 3.68
N TRP A 22 15.18 9.94 3.47
CA TRP A 22 14.52 8.64 3.58
C TRP A 22 14.02 8.38 5.00
N MET A 23 14.82 8.68 6.02
CA MET A 23 14.44 8.51 7.41
C MET A 23 13.23 9.40 7.75
N LEU A 24 13.25 10.68 7.38
CA LEU A 24 12.15 11.62 7.58
C LEU A 24 10.88 11.17 6.82
N MET A 25 11.03 10.74 5.57
CA MET A 25 9.91 10.26 4.77
C MET A 25 9.27 9.01 5.40
N SER A 26 10.07 8.08 5.89
CA SER A 26 9.57 6.87 6.56
C SER A 26 8.87 7.20 7.88
N ALA A 27 9.45 8.06 8.70
CA ALA A 27 8.88 8.44 9.99
C ALA A 27 7.58 9.23 9.84
N LEU A 28 7.59 10.28 9.01
CA LEU A 28 6.41 11.13 8.80
C LEU A 28 5.37 10.49 7.86
N GLY A 29 5.80 9.56 7.02
CA GLY A 29 4.93 8.77 6.14
C GLY A 29 4.27 7.58 6.81
N ALA A 30 4.64 7.21 8.03
CA ALA A 30 4.10 6.05 8.74
C ALA A 30 2.56 6.09 8.86
N GLY A 31 1.97 7.28 9.03
CA GLY A 31 0.52 7.47 9.09
C GLY A 31 -0.21 7.21 7.76
N THR A 32 0.51 7.17 6.64
CA THR A 32 -0.08 6.87 5.31
C THR A 32 -0.09 5.37 4.98
N LEU A 33 0.46 4.54 5.88
CA LEU A 33 0.48 3.10 5.68
C LEU A 33 -0.93 2.50 5.62
N PRO A 34 -1.10 1.40 4.88
CA PRO A 34 -2.40 0.72 4.74
C PRO A 34 -3.09 0.39 6.05
N ILE A 35 -2.34 0.17 7.13
CA ILE A 35 -2.89 -0.19 8.44
C ILE A 35 -3.84 0.88 8.99
N THR A 36 -3.55 2.16 8.76
CA THR A 36 -4.40 3.27 9.20
C THR A 36 -5.76 3.23 8.50
N TRP A 37 -5.75 3.05 7.20
CA TRP A 37 -6.94 3.03 6.37
C TRP A 37 -7.76 1.75 6.52
N THR A 38 -7.10 0.60 6.61
CA THR A 38 -7.77 -0.69 6.82
C THR A 38 -8.48 -0.75 8.17
N ARG A 39 -7.92 -0.12 9.21
CA ARG A 39 -8.59 0.02 10.49
C ARG A 39 -9.89 0.84 10.37
N ALA A 40 -9.83 1.97 9.69
CA ALA A 40 -11.00 2.82 9.47
C ALA A 40 -12.11 2.05 8.71
N VAL A 41 -11.77 1.44 7.57
CA VAL A 41 -12.72 0.63 6.79
C VAL A 41 -13.30 -0.50 7.62
N SER A 42 -12.49 -1.20 8.40
CA SER A 42 -12.92 -2.28 9.27
C SER A 42 -13.89 -1.87 10.36
N ASN A 43 -13.87 -0.60 10.78
CA ASN A 43 -14.80 -0.06 11.77
C ASN A 43 -16.17 0.29 11.17
N TRP A 44 -16.23 0.61 9.87
CA TRP A 44 -17.45 0.96 9.18
C TRP A 44 -18.22 -0.25 8.62
N PHE A 45 -17.50 -1.28 8.17
CA PHE A 45 -18.09 -2.45 7.52
C PHE A 45 -18.03 -3.69 8.43
N ASN A 46 -19.19 -4.35 8.61
CA ASN A 46 -19.29 -5.63 9.33
C ASN A 46 -19.62 -6.79 8.39
N THR A 47 -20.46 -6.54 7.39
CA THR A 47 -20.74 -7.47 6.29
C THR A 47 -19.90 -7.07 5.08
N HIS A 48 -19.43 -8.05 4.30
CA HIS A 48 -18.56 -7.81 3.12
C HIS A 48 -17.27 -7.03 3.43
N ARG A 49 -16.68 -7.30 4.60
CA ARG A 49 -15.49 -6.59 5.08
C ARG A 49 -14.28 -6.84 4.19
N GLY A 50 -14.12 -8.05 3.67
CA GLY A 50 -13.04 -8.40 2.74
C GLY A 50 -13.15 -7.62 1.44
N LEU A 51 -14.34 -7.55 0.86
CA LEU A 51 -14.59 -6.78 -0.35
C LEU A 51 -14.37 -5.27 -0.13
N ALA A 52 -14.85 -4.72 1.00
CA ALA A 52 -14.65 -3.32 1.34
C ALA A 52 -13.16 -2.96 1.49
N LEU A 53 -12.38 -3.84 2.11
CA LEU A 53 -10.92 -3.71 2.20
C LEU A 53 -10.26 -3.82 0.83
N GLY A 54 -10.69 -4.78 -0.01
CA GLY A 54 -10.23 -4.93 -1.39
C GLY A 54 -10.45 -3.66 -2.20
N LEU A 55 -11.67 -3.10 -2.18
CA LEU A 55 -12.05 -1.86 -2.87
C LEU A 55 -11.24 -0.65 -2.38
N SER A 56 -11.09 -0.48 -1.07
CA SER A 56 -10.33 0.66 -0.53
C SER A 56 -8.84 0.61 -0.91
N MET A 57 -8.32 -0.60 -1.17
CA MET A 57 -6.94 -0.80 -1.60
C MET A 57 -6.73 -0.69 -3.12
N LEU A 58 -7.79 -0.55 -3.93
CA LEU A 58 -7.66 -0.38 -5.39
C LEU A 58 -6.85 0.88 -5.74
N GLY A 59 -7.01 1.94 -4.95
CA GLY A 59 -6.29 3.18 -5.14
C GLY A 59 -4.77 3.00 -5.24
N THR A 60 -4.20 2.07 -4.49
CA THR A 60 -2.74 1.84 -4.54
C THR A 60 -2.29 1.20 -5.86
N GLY A 61 -3.13 0.38 -6.50
CA GLY A 61 -2.84 -0.20 -7.82
C GLY A 61 -3.01 0.83 -8.95
N LEU A 62 -4.13 1.55 -8.96
CA LEU A 62 -4.42 2.58 -9.97
C LEU A 62 -3.41 3.72 -9.92
N PHE A 63 -3.16 4.27 -8.72
CA PHE A 63 -2.18 5.35 -8.55
C PHE A 63 -0.75 4.88 -8.76
N GLY A 64 -0.42 3.63 -8.44
CA GLY A 64 0.91 3.09 -8.69
C GLY A 64 1.27 3.10 -10.18
N ALA A 65 0.33 2.74 -11.05
CA ALA A 65 0.50 2.82 -12.49
C ALA A 65 0.50 4.27 -12.99
N GLY A 66 -0.48 5.07 -12.58
CA GLY A 66 -0.61 6.48 -12.99
C GLY A 66 0.57 7.34 -12.52
N ALA A 67 1.07 7.14 -11.31
CA ALA A 67 2.22 7.86 -10.78
C ALA A 67 3.51 7.57 -11.56
N LYS A 68 3.71 6.34 -12.04
CA LYS A 68 4.85 6.01 -12.90
C LYS A 68 4.82 6.77 -14.23
N LEU A 69 3.66 6.80 -14.89
CA LEU A 69 3.48 7.52 -16.15
C LEU A 69 3.70 9.02 -15.94
N TYR A 70 3.10 9.58 -14.89
CA TYR A 70 3.25 10.98 -14.54
C TYR A 70 4.69 11.35 -14.18
N ALA A 71 5.36 10.52 -13.39
CA ALA A 71 6.78 10.70 -13.07
C ALA A 71 7.66 10.67 -14.32
N ASN A 72 7.44 9.70 -15.21
CA ASN A 72 8.20 9.58 -16.45
C ASN A 72 8.03 10.80 -17.37
N TYR A 73 6.80 11.28 -17.50
CA TYR A 73 6.51 12.54 -18.23
C TYR A 73 7.26 13.73 -17.62
N LEU A 74 7.16 13.91 -16.30
CA LEU A 74 7.85 15.03 -15.62
C LEU A 74 9.37 14.94 -15.71
N ILE A 75 9.93 13.74 -15.66
CA ILE A 75 11.37 13.53 -15.80
C ILE A 75 11.83 13.90 -17.20
N GLY A 76 11.06 13.50 -18.22
CA GLY A 76 11.38 13.77 -19.62
C GLY A 76 11.34 15.27 -19.97
N GLU A 77 10.31 15.97 -19.52
CA GLU A 77 10.10 17.38 -19.88
C GLU A 77 10.83 18.36 -18.96
N PHE A 78 10.88 18.08 -17.65
CA PHE A 78 11.31 19.05 -16.62
C PHE A 78 12.45 18.54 -15.73
N GLY A 79 12.89 17.32 -15.95
CA GLY A 79 13.94 16.69 -15.17
C GLY A 79 13.47 16.10 -13.81
N TRP A 80 14.33 15.28 -13.23
CA TRP A 80 13.99 14.47 -12.06
C TRP A 80 13.65 15.27 -10.79
N ARG A 81 14.23 16.46 -10.61
CA ARG A 81 13.92 17.32 -9.45
C ARG A 81 12.47 17.79 -9.47
N THR A 82 12.02 18.25 -10.64
CA THR A 82 10.63 18.67 -10.84
C THR A 82 9.66 17.50 -10.68
N ALA A 83 10.07 16.29 -11.08
CA ALA A 83 9.27 15.10 -10.89
C ALA A 83 9.01 14.80 -9.39
N TYR A 84 10.00 14.94 -8.52
CA TYR A 84 9.77 14.80 -7.08
C TYR A 84 8.79 15.83 -6.52
N VAL A 85 8.90 17.08 -6.96
CA VAL A 85 7.97 18.15 -6.55
C VAL A 85 6.56 17.86 -7.10
N GLY A 86 6.44 17.52 -8.37
CA GLY A 86 5.15 17.19 -9.01
C GLY A 86 4.45 16.02 -8.34
N LEU A 87 5.19 14.94 -8.03
CA LEU A 87 4.66 13.81 -7.28
C LEU A 87 4.25 14.19 -5.84
N ALA A 88 4.98 15.10 -5.21
CA ALA A 88 4.67 15.58 -3.87
C ALA A 88 3.39 16.44 -3.81
N LEU A 89 3.06 17.13 -4.89
CA LEU A 89 1.83 17.91 -4.98
C LEU A 89 0.57 17.04 -4.95
N LEU A 90 0.61 15.80 -5.45
CA LEU A 90 -0.54 14.90 -5.43
C LEU A 90 -1.06 14.63 -4.00
N PRO A 91 -0.24 14.16 -3.05
CA PRO A 91 -0.71 13.97 -1.68
C PRO A 91 -1.03 15.28 -0.96
N LEU A 92 -0.36 16.39 -1.28
CA LEU A 92 -0.61 17.68 -0.62
C LEU A 92 -1.89 18.35 -1.10
N LEU A 93 -2.16 18.33 -2.41
CA LEU A 93 -3.29 19.05 -3.00
C LEU A 93 -4.54 18.19 -3.15
N ILE A 94 -4.41 16.88 -3.24
CA ILE A 94 -5.53 15.95 -3.43
C ILE A 94 -5.80 15.15 -2.17
N ALA A 95 -4.80 14.37 -1.70
CA ALA A 95 -5.04 13.43 -0.62
C ALA A 95 -5.25 14.12 0.74
N LEU A 96 -4.51 15.20 1.03
CA LEU A 96 -4.63 15.92 2.30
C LEU A 96 -5.97 16.66 2.42
N PRO A 97 -6.45 17.45 1.44
CA PRO A 97 -7.79 18.04 1.51
C PRO A 97 -8.89 16.97 1.53
N ALA A 98 -8.76 15.91 0.71
CA ALA A 98 -9.73 14.84 0.72
C ALA A 98 -9.79 14.15 2.09
N ALA A 99 -8.65 13.89 2.72
CA ALA A 99 -8.61 13.33 4.06
C ALA A 99 -9.21 14.31 5.10
N TYR A 100 -8.90 15.58 5.01
CA TYR A 100 -9.40 16.59 5.96
C TYR A 100 -10.92 16.78 5.89
N PHE A 101 -11.48 16.88 4.69
CA PHE A 101 -12.91 17.17 4.51
C PHE A 101 -13.80 15.93 4.47
N LEU A 102 -13.31 14.81 3.94
CA LEU A 102 -14.11 13.61 3.68
C LEU A 102 -13.90 12.52 4.72
N PHE A 103 -12.71 12.43 5.34
CA PHE A 103 -12.43 11.39 6.31
C PHE A 103 -13.12 11.69 7.63
N ARG A 104 -14.03 10.77 8.04
CA ARG A 104 -14.69 10.80 9.35
C ARG A 104 -14.47 9.49 10.04
N ASP A 105 -13.96 9.54 11.26
CA ASP A 105 -13.82 8.34 12.10
C ASP A 105 -15.12 8.06 12.86
N THR A 106 -15.30 6.81 13.27
CA THR A 106 -16.41 6.39 14.14
C THR A 106 -16.43 7.12 15.48
N THR A 107 -15.33 7.69 15.90
CA THR A 107 -15.22 8.56 17.10
C THR A 107 -16.04 9.84 16.94
N ASP A 108 -16.10 10.39 15.74
CA ASP A 108 -16.91 11.59 15.44
C ASP A 108 -18.42 11.28 15.44
N ALA A 109 -18.79 10.06 15.09
CA ALA A 109 -20.17 9.58 15.17
C ALA A 109 -20.65 9.45 16.61
N LYS A 110 -19.77 9.11 17.56
CA LYS A 110 -20.06 9.10 19.00
C LYS A 110 -20.40 10.48 19.55
N ALA A 111 -19.69 11.49 19.09
CA ALA A 111 -19.93 12.87 19.51
C ALA A 111 -21.31 13.40 19.04
N LYS A 112 -21.93 12.78 18.04
CA LYS A 112 -23.24 13.16 17.48
C LYS A 112 -24.42 12.30 17.95
N GLY A 113 -24.26 11.52 19.04
CA GLY A 113 -25.37 10.73 19.62
C GLY A 113 -25.83 9.52 18.77
N ALA A 114 -25.11 9.14 17.74
CA ALA A 114 -25.40 7.93 16.99
C ALA A 114 -25.18 6.69 17.86
N PRO A 115 -26.02 5.63 17.76
CA PRO A 115 -25.88 4.42 18.54
C PRO A 115 -24.49 3.82 18.32
N VAL A 116 -23.71 3.83 19.40
CA VAL A 116 -22.35 3.31 19.39
C VAL A 116 -22.41 1.80 19.18
N ARG A 117 -22.11 1.34 17.97
CA ARG A 117 -21.81 -0.07 17.77
C ARG A 117 -20.59 -0.41 18.65
N GLN A 118 -20.77 -1.40 19.53
CA GLN A 118 -19.72 -1.85 20.42
C GLN A 118 -18.44 -2.09 19.61
N ALA A 119 -17.43 -1.24 19.84
CA ALA A 119 -16.11 -1.50 19.31
C ALA A 119 -15.74 -2.93 19.73
N HIS A 120 -15.44 -3.78 18.77
CA HIS A 120 -14.93 -5.11 19.08
C HIS A 120 -13.75 -4.91 20.04
N ARG A 121 -13.87 -5.39 21.26
CA ARG A 121 -12.79 -5.35 22.26
C ARG A 121 -11.64 -6.18 21.71
N GLY A 122 -10.76 -5.55 20.97
CA GLY A 122 -9.52 -6.15 20.51
C GLY A 122 -8.59 -6.40 21.70
N LEU A 123 -7.65 -7.31 21.52
CA LEU A 123 -6.59 -7.52 22.50
C LEU A 123 -5.70 -6.28 22.57
N SER A 124 -5.24 -5.91 23.77
CA SER A 124 -4.18 -4.92 23.91
C SER A 124 -2.89 -5.46 23.29
N LEU A 125 -1.97 -4.57 22.87
CA LEU A 125 -0.68 -4.98 22.30
C LEU A 125 0.05 -5.98 23.21
N ARG A 126 0.07 -5.70 24.53
CA ARG A 126 0.71 -6.56 25.51
C ARG A 126 0.05 -7.96 25.61
N GLN A 127 -1.27 -8.02 25.49
CA GLN A 127 -1.99 -9.30 25.46
C GLN A 127 -1.75 -10.06 24.13
N ALA A 128 -1.74 -9.35 23.00
CA ALA A 128 -1.46 -9.95 21.70
C ALA A 128 -0.04 -10.54 21.64
N MET A 129 0.97 -9.80 22.12
CA MET A 129 2.37 -10.26 22.16
C MET A 129 2.61 -11.48 23.06
N LYS A 130 1.76 -11.72 24.05
CA LYS A 130 1.82 -12.94 24.87
C LYS A 130 1.25 -14.17 24.14
N GLY A 131 0.44 -13.96 23.11
CA GLY A 131 -0.17 -15.04 22.33
C GLY A 131 0.74 -15.58 21.24
N TYR A 132 0.86 -16.91 21.11
CA TYR A 132 1.65 -17.55 20.04
C TYR A 132 1.16 -17.16 18.62
N ARG A 133 -0.13 -16.90 18.45
CA ARG A 133 -0.76 -16.51 17.19
C ARG A 133 -0.19 -15.21 16.62
N PHE A 134 0.15 -14.25 17.50
CA PHE A 134 0.80 -13.01 17.09
C PHE A 134 2.16 -13.26 16.46
N TRP A 135 2.99 -14.07 17.11
CA TRP A 135 4.33 -14.38 16.64
C TRP A 135 4.33 -15.27 15.39
N LEU A 136 3.40 -16.20 15.32
CA LEU A 136 3.21 -17.02 14.12
C LEU A 136 2.89 -16.16 12.90
N LEU A 137 1.95 -15.21 13.02
CA LEU A 137 1.63 -14.29 11.94
C LEU A 137 2.80 -13.35 11.62
N ALA A 138 3.48 -12.81 12.63
CA ALA A 138 4.61 -11.91 12.44
C ALA A 138 5.75 -12.60 11.68
N ILE A 139 6.10 -13.85 12.06
CA ILE A 139 7.14 -14.64 11.40
C ILE A 139 6.72 -15.03 9.98
N ALA A 140 5.47 -15.45 9.78
CA ALA A 140 4.95 -15.78 8.45
C ALA A 140 4.94 -14.58 7.50
N PHE A 141 4.78 -13.36 8.02
CA PHE A 141 4.77 -12.15 7.20
C PHE A 141 6.15 -11.79 6.62
N ILE A 142 7.23 -12.23 7.26
CA ILE A 142 8.60 -11.97 6.79
C ILE A 142 8.85 -12.56 5.40
N PRO A 143 8.74 -13.89 5.17
CA PRO A 143 8.97 -14.47 3.85
C PRO A 143 7.96 -13.98 2.80
N ILE A 144 6.70 -13.70 3.19
CA ILE A 144 5.70 -13.13 2.28
C ILE A 144 6.16 -11.74 1.80
N SER A 145 6.67 -10.90 2.70
CA SER A 145 7.16 -9.58 2.35
C SER A 145 8.38 -9.65 1.43
N PHE A 146 9.28 -10.61 1.63
CA PHE A 146 10.40 -10.86 0.72
C PHE A 146 9.94 -11.34 -0.66
N ALA A 147 8.99 -12.28 -0.71
CA ALA A 147 8.48 -12.82 -1.97
C ALA A 147 7.79 -11.75 -2.84
N VAL A 148 7.16 -10.76 -2.23
CA VAL A 148 6.48 -9.67 -2.94
C VAL A 148 7.42 -8.48 -3.17
N GLY A 149 8.16 -8.08 -2.15
CA GLY A 149 8.98 -6.86 -2.16
C GLY A 149 10.26 -6.99 -2.99
N GLY A 150 10.78 -8.18 -3.19
CA GLY A 150 11.97 -8.44 -4.00
C GLY A 150 11.70 -8.36 -5.51
N PRO A 151 10.84 -9.24 -6.06
CA PRO A 151 10.62 -9.34 -7.50
C PRO A 151 9.92 -8.11 -8.10
N ILE A 152 8.88 -7.59 -7.45
CA ILE A 152 8.03 -6.55 -8.04
C ILE A 152 8.79 -5.31 -8.50
N PRO A 153 9.67 -4.68 -7.69
CA PRO A 153 10.44 -3.53 -8.14
C PRO A 153 11.48 -3.85 -9.21
N ASN A 154 11.88 -5.12 -9.31
CA ASN A 154 12.96 -5.56 -10.19
C ASN A 154 12.47 -6.34 -11.42
N LEU A 155 11.16 -6.44 -11.64
CA LEU A 155 10.57 -7.26 -12.69
C LEU A 155 11.12 -6.95 -14.08
N GLU A 156 11.20 -5.67 -14.43
CA GLU A 156 11.75 -5.24 -15.73
C GLU A 156 13.19 -5.75 -15.92
N ARG A 157 14.02 -5.66 -14.87
CA ARG A 157 15.40 -6.18 -14.90
C ARG A 157 15.45 -7.70 -15.00
N ILE A 158 14.57 -8.38 -14.28
CA ILE A 158 14.47 -9.85 -14.32
C ILE A 158 14.08 -10.32 -15.73
N PHE A 159 13.11 -9.68 -16.37
CA PHE A 159 12.70 -10.03 -17.71
C PHE A 159 13.77 -9.72 -18.76
N SER A 160 14.42 -8.57 -18.66
CA SER A 160 15.53 -8.23 -19.54
C SER A 160 16.71 -9.20 -19.39
N SER A 161 17.03 -9.66 -18.17
CA SER A 161 18.09 -10.66 -17.94
C SER A 161 17.77 -12.04 -18.53
N LYS A 162 16.49 -12.33 -18.77
CA LYS A 162 16.02 -13.54 -19.47
C LYS A 162 15.95 -13.40 -21.00
N GLY A 163 16.46 -12.31 -21.56
CA GLY A 163 16.55 -12.10 -23.00
C GLY A 163 15.35 -11.40 -23.64
N LEU A 164 14.39 -10.92 -22.83
CA LEU A 164 13.30 -10.10 -23.34
C LEU A 164 13.80 -8.70 -23.70
N ASP A 165 13.32 -8.15 -24.79
CA ASP A 165 13.56 -6.76 -25.13
C ASP A 165 12.97 -5.83 -24.07
N VAL A 166 13.60 -4.66 -23.87
CA VAL A 166 13.20 -3.69 -22.85
C VAL A 166 11.72 -3.33 -22.95
N GLN A 167 11.22 -3.16 -24.16
CA GLN A 167 9.82 -2.80 -24.39
C GLN A 167 8.86 -3.94 -24.00
N GLN A 168 9.21 -5.18 -24.31
CA GLN A 168 8.45 -6.35 -23.89
C GLN A 168 8.48 -6.53 -22.36
N ALA A 169 9.66 -6.35 -21.75
CA ALA A 169 9.81 -6.43 -20.28
C ALA A 169 8.91 -5.40 -19.56
N VAL A 170 8.87 -4.16 -20.06
CA VAL A 170 8.00 -3.10 -19.51
C VAL A 170 6.52 -3.43 -19.70
N GLN A 171 6.12 -3.94 -20.87
CA GLN A 171 4.73 -4.33 -21.14
C GLN A 171 4.27 -5.44 -20.19
N ILE A 172 5.07 -6.49 -20.01
CA ILE A 172 4.74 -7.58 -19.10
C ILE A 172 4.72 -7.09 -17.65
N ALA A 173 5.70 -6.29 -17.25
CA ALA A 173 5.74 -5.72 -15.90
C ALA A 173 4.54 -4.79 -15.61
N SER A 174 3.98 -4.14 -16.62
CA SER A 174 2.80 -3.28 -16.46
C SER A 174 1.52 -4.06 -16.10
N LEU A 175 1.46 -5.36 -16.42
CA LEU A 175 0.32 -6.23 -16.05
C LEU A 175 0.19 -6.44 -14.54
N ILE A 176 1.22 -6.11 -13.76
CA ILE A 176 1.16 -6.18 -12.29
C ILE A 176 0.04 -5.31 -11.72
N GLY A 177 -0.16 -4.11 -12.26
CA GLY A 177 -1.21 -3.21 -11.80
C GLY A 177 -2.61 -3.84 -11.88
N PRO A 178 -3.09 -4.23 -13.05
CA PRO A 178 -4.36 -4.95 -13.22
C PRO A 178 -4.44 -6.24 -12.41
N SER A 179 -3.34 -7.03 -12.34
CA SER A 179 -3.30 -8.28 -11.57
C SER A 179 -3.47 -8.05 -10.07
N VAL A 180 -2.85 -7.02 -9.51
CA VAL A 180 -3.02 -6.64 -8.10
C VAL A 180 -4.46 -6.21 -7.81
N ILE A 181 -5.08 -5.47 -8.74
CA ILE A 181 -6.49 -5.06 -8.62
C ILE A 181 -7.39 -6.29 -8.62
N ALA A 182 -7.24 -7.17 -9.61
CA ALA A 182 -8.01 -8.41 -9.72
C ALA A 182 -7.81 -9.30 -8.47
N GLY A 183 -6.57 -9.49 -8.04
CA GLY A 183 -6.23 -10.30 -6.87
C GLY A 183 -6.86 -9.78 -5.58
N ARG A 184 -6.92 -8.46 -5.39
CA ARG A 184 -7.57 -7.84 -4.22
C ARG A 184 -9.08 -8.00 -4.21
N LEU A 185 -9.73 -7.84 -5.35
CA LEU A 185 -11.17 -8.03 -5.47
C LEU A 185 -11.56 -9.49 -5.29
N ILE A 186 -10.88 -10.39 -5.99
CA ILE A 186 -11.12 -11.83 -5.91
C ILE A 186 -10.80 -12.33 -4.49
N GLY A 187 -9.65 -11.98 -3.95
CA GLY A 187 -9.24 -12.38 -2.60
C GLY A 187 -10.18 -11.85 -1.53
N GLY A 188 -10.58 -10.57 -1.61
CA GLY A 188 -11.55 -9.98 -0.70
C GLY A 188 -12.91 -10.67 -0.74
N TRP A 189 -13.42 -10.96 -1.94
CA TRP A 189 -14.68 -11.68 -2.14
C TRP A 189 -14.62 -13.14 -1.64
N LEU A 190 -13.49 -13.82 -1.89
CA LEU A 190 -13.28 -15.20 -1.42
C LEU A 190 -13.23 -15.28 0.12
N ILE A 191 -12.54 -14.36 0.77
CA ILE A 191 -12.43 -14.34 2.24
C ILE A 191 -13.78 -14.09 2.91
N ASP A 192 -14.66 -13.34 2.27
CA ASP A 192 -16.02 -13.10 2.78
C ASP A 192 -16.95 -14.31 2.65
N ARG A 193 -16.63 -15.28 1.78
CA ARG A 193 -17.51 -16.44 1.46
C ARG A 193 -16.95 -17.79 1.87
N ILE A 194 -15.64 -17.92 1.91
CA ILE A 194 -14.94 -19.18 2.16
C ILE A 194 -14.10 -19.03 3.43
N TRP A 195 -13.73 -20.14 4.02
CA TRP A 195 -12.87 -20.19 5.19
C TRP A 195 -11.52 -19.46 4.93
N ALA A 196 -11.37 -18.30 5.56
CA ALA A 196 -10.28 -17.36 5.29
C ALA A 196 -8.86 -17.97 5.38
N PRO A 197 -8.53 -18.84 6.36
CA PRO A 197 -7.21 -19.48 6.39
C PRO A 197 -6.93 -20.38 5.17
N GLY A 198 -7.95 -21.08 4.63
CA GLY A 198 -7.81 -21.91 3.43
C GLY A 198 -7.55 -21.04 2.18
N VAL A 199 -8.29 -19.94 2.04
CA VAL A 199 -8.05 -18.97 0.96
C VAL A 199 -6.64 -18.41 1.03
N ALA A 200 -6.19 -18.02 2.23
CA ALA A 200 -4.84 -17.51 2.43
C ALA A 200 -3.78 -18.55 2.08
N PHE A 201 -3.97 -19.80 2.50
CA PHE A 201 -3.05 -20.89 2.17
C PHE A 201 -2.90 -21.08 0.66
N VAL A 202 -4.00 -21.16 -0.07
CA VAL A 202 -3.99 -21.32 -1.53
C VAL A 202 -3.30 -20.13 -2.20
N LEU A 203 -3.74 -18.89 -1.90
CA LEU A 203 -3.19 -17.69 -2.53
C LEU A 203 -1.71 -17.47 -2.24
N LEU A 204 -1.25 -17.82 -1.04
CA LEU A 204 0.16 -17.71 -0.65
C LEU A 204 1.04 -18.83 -1.23
N SER A 205 0.44 -19.97 -1.63
CA SER A 205 1.16 -21.06 -2.26
C SER A 205 1.39 -20.83 -3.77
N LEU A 206 0.56 -20.02 -4.42
CA LEU A 206 0.67 -19.77 -5.86
C LEU A 206 2.05 -19.24 -6.31
N PRO A 207 2.69 -18.30 -5.61
CA PRO A 207 4.03 -17.83 -5.99
C PRO A 207 5.13 -18.88 -5.88
N ALA A 208 4.91 -19.96 -5.13
CA ALA A 208 5.87 -21.05 -5.00
C ALA A 208 5.83 -22.04 -6.19
N ILE A 209 4.75 -21.97 -6.99
CA ILE A 209 4.51 -22.86 -8.13
C ILE A 209 4.82 -22.15 -9.46
N ALA A 210 4.82 -20.81 -9.46
CA ALA A 210 5.08 -19.95 -10.62
C ALA A 210 6.59 -19.74 -10.86
#